data_51be3188429fdee944b4f25c0393e87f
#
_entry.id   51be3188429fdee944b4f25c0393e87f
#
_cell.length_a   1.000
_cell.length_b   1.000
_cell.length_c   1.000
_cell.angle_alpha   90.00
_cell.angle_beta   90.00
_cell.angle_gamma   90.00
#
_symmetry.space_group_name_H-M   'P 1'
#
loop_
_entity.id
_entity.type
_entity.pdbx_description
1 polymer ?
#
loop_
_entity_poly.entity_id
_entity_poly.type
_entity_poly.pdbx_seq_one_letter_code
_entity_poly.pdbx_strand_id
1 'polypeptide(L)'
;MIDLGPRLEPLLARVERPARYLDHEWGSTRKEGADFNYCMVYPDTYELGQPNQAVRILVNAVNATEHLAAERAFLPAVDLIDLMREEGIPMFSLESCAPLSGFDAIGITLPHELAATNVLEVLDLSGIPLRAVDRAQDDPIVLGGGPCVFTPEPYAPFFDAMLIGEGEESLPEALLCVREGRHAGATRQDILRSLAALPGCYVPSLYRVREEEEAQRAGSWIEPLEPGVPEHIEKRLFAGFSESSGWEPCIVPYTECVHDRLSVEVLRGCARGCRFCQAGMMYRPVRERSADNVVSSVLDGLADTGYDEVSLTSLSSTDHSQIADILIKLNHACDGKGVRISLPSQRLDSFGVDMAELVAGQKKGGLT
;
A
#
# COMPACT_ATOMS: atom_id res chain seq x y z
N MET A 1 4.32 -14.12 19.19
CA MET A 1 3.47 -12.93 19.49
C MET A 1 2.28 -13.36 20.34
N ILE A 2 1.68 -12.44 21.10
CA ILE A 2 0.50 -12.71 21.91
C ILE A 2 -0.72 -12.74 20.99
N ASP A 3 -1.60 -13.74 21.13
CA ASP A 3 -2.88 -13.80 20.43
C ASP A 3 -3.95 -13.04 21.24
N LEU A 4 -4.52 -11.99 20.66
CA LEU A 4 -5.59 -11.19 21.24
C LEU A 4 -7.00 -11.73 20.91
N GLY A 5 -7.14 -12.73 20.05
CA GLY A 5 -8.41 -13.29 19.60
C GLY A 5 -9.38 -13.61 20.73
N PRO A 6 -8.98 -14.31 21.81
CA PRO A 6 -9.85 -14.61 22.93
C PRO A 6 -10.38 -13.37 23.69
N ARG A 7 -9.68 -12.24 23.61
CA ARG A 7 -10.12 -10.96 24.20
C ARG A 7 -11.00 -10.16 23.25
N LEU A 8 -10.79 -10.31 21.95
CA LEU A 8 -11.56 -9.63 20.89
C LEU A 8 -12.93 -10.28 20.66
N GLU A 9 -13.02 -11.61 20.68
CA GLU A 9 -14.23 -12.36 20.36
C GLU A 9 -15.48 -11.85 21.09
N PRO A 10 -15.47 -11.56 22.42
CA PRO A 10 -16.62 -11.00 23.11
C PRO A 10 -17.04 -9.61 22.63
N LEU A 11 -16.09 -8.81 22.10
CA LEU A 11 -16.35 -7.46 21.59
C LEU A 11 -17.01 -7.49 20.22
N LEU A 12 -16.70 -8.48 19.40
CA LEU A 12 -17.24 -8.61 18.04
C LEU A 12 -18.77 -8.77 18.04
N ALA A 13 -19.37 -9.29 19.12
CA ALA A 13 -20.82 -9.35 19.27
C ALA A 13 -21.48 -7.97 19.55
N ARG A 14 -20.67 -6.95 19.84
CA ARG A 14 -21.11 -5.60 20.24
C ARG A 14 -20.89 -4.56 19.12
N VAL A 15 -20.24 -4.93 18.01
CA VAL A 15 -19.95 -4.04 16.89
C VAL A 15 -20.94 -4.22 15.74
N GLU A 16 -21.06 -3.21 14.90
CA GLU A 16 -22.00 -3.22 13.76
C GLU A 16 -21.62 -4.27 12.70
N ARG A 17 -20.32 -4.41 12.40
CA ARG A 17 -19.80 -5.28 11.33
C ARG A 17 -18.62 -6.12 11.80
N PRO A 18 -18.86 -7.23 12.51
CA PRO A 18 -17.77 -8.07 13.03
C PRO A 18 -16.91 -8.72 11.94
N ALA A 19 -17.44 -8.91 10.73
CA ALA A 19 -16.72 -9.51 9.61
C ALA A 19 -15.47 -8.71 9.16
N ARG A 20 -15.34 -7.44 9.54
CA ARG A 20 -14.15 -6.61 9.32
C ARG A 20 -12.91 -7.11 10.05
N TYR A 21 -13.10 -7.90 11.10
CA TYR A 21 -12.07 -8.24 12.08
C TYR A 21 -11.80 -9.74 12.15
N LEU A 22 -12.32 -10.49 11.18
CA LEU A 22 -12.13 -11.93 11.07
C LEU A 22 -11.09 -12.26 9.99
N ASP A 23 -10.14 -13.12 10.33
CA ASP A 23 -9.26 -13.76 9.38
C ASP A 23 -9.95 -14.94 8.64
N HIS A 24 -9.20 -15.70 7.88
CA HIS A 24 -9.63 -16.84 7.07
C HIS A 24 -10.47 -16.48 5.84
N GLU A 25 -10.33 -15.27 5.34
CA GLU A 25 -10.85 -14.88 4.03
C GLU A 25 -10.25 -15.77 2.94
N TRP A 26 -11.01 -16.00 1.87
CA TRP A 26 -10.47 -16.74 0.73
C TRP A 26 -9.19 -16.08 0.20
N GLY A 27 -8.12 -16.83 0.09
CA GLY A 27 -6.82 -16.33 -0.34
C GLY A 27 -5.96 -15.69 0.76
N SER A 28 -6.48 -15.54 2.00
CA SER A 28 -5.65 -15.13 3.13
C SER A 28 -4.62 -16.22 3.45
N THR A 29 -3.37 -15.82 3.64
CA THR A 29 -2.28 -16.73 3.96
C THR A 29 -1.45 -16.18 5.10
N ARG A 30 -1.09 -17.04 6.04
CA ARG A 30 -0.12 -16.75 7.09
C ARG A 30 1.17 -17.53 6.80
N LYS A 31 2.27 -16.81 6.59
CA LYS A 31 3.56 -17.43 6.34
C LYS A 31 4.18 -17.91 7.66
N GLU A 32 4.51 -19.20 7.72
CA GLU A 32 5.20 -19.81 8.84
C GLU A 32 6.71 -19.87 8.63
N GLY A 33 7.48 -19.94 9.73
CA GLY A 33 8.94 -20.15 9.68
C GLY A 33 9.76 -18.88 9.35
N ALA A 34 9.13 -17.74 9.22
CA ALA A 34 9.86 -16.46 9.14
C ALA A 34 10.39 -16.06 10.52
N ASP A 35 11.55 -15.42 10.52
CA ASP A 35 12.20 -14.89 11.73
C ASP A 35 12.11 -13.36 11.84
N PHE A 36 11.37 -12.72 10.91
CA PHE A 36 11.05 -11.30 10.92
C PHE A 36 9.60 -11.08 10.51
N ASN A 37 8.85 -10.40 11.39
CA ASN A 37 7.42 -10.18 11.23
C ASN A 37 7.13 -8.69 10.95
N TYR A 38 6.40 -8.45 9.88
CA TYR A 38 5.99 -7.13 9.42
C TYR A 38 4.48 -7.03 9.40
N CYS A 39 3.92 -5.88 9.79
CA CYS A 39 2.50 -5.61 9.64
C CYS A 39 2.28 -4.43 8.68
N MET A 40 1.55 -4.68 7.60
CA MET A 40 1.11 -3.66 6.65
C MET A 40 -0.18 -3.02 7.16
N VAL A 41 -0.13 -1.75 7.48
CA VAL A 41 -1.25 -1.00 8.06
C VAL A 41 -1.85 -0.05 7.02
N TYR A 42 -3.14 -0.20 6.78
CA TYR A 42 -3.92 0.82 6.08
C TYR A 42 -4.67 1.66 7.12
N PRO A 43 -4.43 2.98 7.19
CA PRO A 43 -4.97 3.81 8.28
C PRO A 43 -6.41 4.27 7.99
N ASP A 44 -7.26 3.34 7.63
CA ASP A 44 -8.70 3.51 7.46
C ASP A 44 -9.39 2.15 7.61
N THR A 45 -10.73 2.15 7.56
CA THR A 45 -11.53 0.94 7.77
C THR A 45 -11.22 -0.14 6.73
N TYR A 46 -11.55 -1.37 7.09
CA TYR A 46 -11.36 -2.57 6.27
C TYR A 46 -11.92 -2.40 4.84
N GLU A 47 -13.12 -1.83 4.70
CA GLU A 47 -13.79 -1.69 3.40
C GLU A 47 -13.07 -0.73 2.42
N LEU A 48 -12.25 0.18 2.96
CA LEU A 48 -11.41 1.09 2.18
C LEU A 48 -10.02 0.50 1.93
N GLY A 49 -9.46 -0.18 2.92
CA GLY A 49 -8.10 -0.70 2.89
C GLY A 49 -7.96 -2.00 2.12
N GLN A 50 -8.89 -2.94 2.30
CA GLN A 50 -8.81 -4.27 1.70
C GLN A 50 -8.76 -4.27 0.17
N PRO A 51 -9.54 -3.46 -0.57
CA PRO A 51 -9.46 -3.41 -2.03
C PRO A 51 -8.25 -2.62 -2.56
N ASN A 52 -7.43 -2.04 -1.68
CA ASN A 52 -6.26 -1.25 -2.10
C ASN A 52 -5.18 -2.16 -2.68
N GLN A 53 -4.84 -1.94 -3.96
CA GLN A 53 -3.85 -2.76 -4.67
C GLN A 53 -2.46 -2.74 -4.02
N ALA A 54 -2.04 -1.60 -3.43
CA ALA A 54 -0.72 -1.50 -2.81
C ALA A 54 -0.62 -2.42 -1.59
N VAL A 55 -1.68 -2.55 -0.77
CA VAL A 55 -1.68 -3.48 0.37
C VAL A 55 -1.45 -4.90 -0.13
N ARG A 56 -2.21 -5.33 -1.15
CA ARG A 56 -2.08 -6.67 -1.74
C ARG A 56 -0.69 -6.91 -2.32
N ILE A 57 -0.21 -6.02 -3.19
CA ILE A 57 1.08 -6.15 -3.86
C ILE A 57 2.22 -6.23 -2.85
N LEU A 58 2.23 -5.34 -1.85
CA LEU A 58 3.32 -5.24 -0.90
C LEU A 58 3.33 -6.39 0.11
N VAL A 59 2.16 -6.83 0.59
CA VAL A 59 2.06 -8.03 1.44
C VAL A 59 2.57 -9.26 0.69
N ASN A 60 2.18 -9.44 -0.57
CA ASN A 60 2.66 -10.56 -1.39
C ASN A 60 4.17 -10.47 -1.65
N ALA A 61 4.71 -9.28 -1.95
CA ALA A 61 6.15 -9.08 -2.16
C ALA A 61 6.97 -9.44 -0.91
N VAL A 62 6.52 -9.02 0.27
CA VAL A 62 7.15 -9.37 1.54
C VAL A 62 7.04 -10.87 1.81
N ASN A 63 5.86 -11.47 1.61
CA ASN A 63 5.66 -12.90 1.84
C ASN A 63 6.40 -13.79 0.82
N ALA A 64 6.70 -13.30 -0.38
CA ALA A 64 7.56 -13.98 -1.35
C ALA A 64 9.05 -13.93 -0.97
N THR A 65 9.45 -13.03 -0.07
CA THR A 65 10.84 -12.86 0.35
C THR A 65 11.17 -13.83 1.49
N GLU A 66 12.29 -14.55 1.39
CA GLU A 66 12.75 -15.46 2.42
C GLU A 66 12.96 -14.69 3.75
N HIS A 67 12.70 -15.36 4.87
CA HIS A 67 12.80 -14.82 6.25
C HIS A 67 11.76 -13.79 6.65
N LEU A 68 11.00 -13.19 5.73
CA LEU A 68 10.00 -12.18 6.04
C LEU A 68 8.59 -12.78 6.05
N ALA A 69 7.76 -12.37 7.01
CA ALA A 69 6.32 -12.61 7.01
C ALA A 69 5.56 -11.28 7.14
N ALA A 70 4.54 -11.09 6.33
CA ALA A 70 3.67 -9.92 6.37
C ALA A 70 2.25 -10.31 6.78
N GLU A 71 1.66 -9.49 7.65
CA GLU A 71 0.26 -9.52 8.03
C GLU A 71 -0.37 -8.14 7.73
N ARG A 72 -1.70 -8.10 7.71
CA ARG A 72 -2.46 -6.86 7.45
C ARG A 72 -3.10 -6.32 8.72
N ALA A 73 -3.21 -4.99 8.79
CA ALA A 73 -4.04 -4.33 9.77
C ALA A 73 -4.80 -3.16 9.15
N PHE A 74 -6.02 -2.95 9.61
CA PHE A 74 -6.88 -1.84 9.21
C PHE A 74 -7.31 -1.09 10.46
N LEU A 75 -7.44 0.23 10.36
CA LEU A 75 -7.93 1.01 11.49
C LEU A 75 -9.37 0.56 11.79
N PRO A 76 -9.68 0.10 13.02
CA PRO A 76 -11.02 -0.31 13.36
C PRO A 76 -12.03 0.84 13.23
N ALA A 77 -13.31 0.51 13.04
CA ALA A 77 -14.38 1.50 13.13
C ALA A 77 -14.54 2.01 14.57
N VAL A 78 -15.12 3.18 14.72
CA VAL A 78 -15.22 3.89 16.02
C VAL A 78 -15.87 3.02 17.11
N ASP A 79 -16.87 2.22 16.75
CA ASP A 79 -17.56 1.31 17.70
C ASP A 79 -16.60 0.28 18.32
N LEU A 80 -15.67 -0.28 17.55
CA LEU A 80 -14.65 -1.17 18.08
C LEU A 80 -13.53 -0.41 18.80
N ILE A 81 -13.12 0.75 18.29
CA ILE A 81 -12.08 1.59 18.95
C ILE A 81 -12.50 1.93 20.39
N ASP A 82 -13.76 2.35 20.59
CA ASP A 82 -14.27 2.69 21.91
C ASP A 82 -14.21 1.48 22.86
N LEU A 83 -14.65 0.31 22.40
CA LEU A 83 -14.57 -0.93 23.17
C LEU A 83 -13.13 -1.36 23.47
N MET A 84 -12.22 -1.24 22.50
CA MET A 84 -10.81 -1.57 22.70
C MET A 84 -10.17 -0.65 23.75
N ARG A 85 -10.50 0.63 23.76
CA ARG A 85 -10.05 1.58 24.78
C ARG A 85 -10.60 1.27 26.17
N GLU A 86 -11.89 0.92 26.26
CA GLU A 86 -12.53 0.50 27.51
C GLU A 86 -11.83 -0.73 28.12
N GLU A 87 -11.52 -1.72 27.28
CA GLU A 87 -10.97 -3.02 27.71
C GLU A 87 -9.42 -3.05 27.70
N GLY A 88 -8.75 -1.96 27.28
CA GLY A 88 -7.32 -1.89 27.18
C GLY A 88 -6.73 -2.91 26.19
N ILE A 89 -7.39 -3.10 25.04
CA ILE A 89 -6.93 -3.97 23.96
C ILE A 89 -6.23 -3.09 22.91
N PRO A 90 -4.94 -3.33 22.59
CA PRO A 90 -4.26 -2.58 21.55
C PRO A 90 -4.71 -2.96 20.14
N MET A 91 -4.36 -2.13 19.14
CA MET A 91 -4.57 -2.45 17.73
C MET A 91 -3.82 -3.73 17.34
N PHE A 92 -4.42 -4.52 16.45
CA PHE A 92 -4.00 -5.87 16.12
C PHE A 92 -3.95 -6.11 14.61
N SER A 93 -3.16 -7.11 14.22
CA SER A 93 -3.14 -7.65 12.84
C SER A 93 -4.34 -8.56 12.60
N LEU A 94 -4.78 -8.66 11.37
CA LEU A 94 -5.95 -9.46 11.00
C LEU A 94 -5.65 -10.97 11.06
N GLU A 95 -4.50 -11.42 10.53
CA GLU A 95 -4.17 -12.84 10.36
C GLU A 95 -3.86 -13.56 11.68
N SER A 96 -3.15 -12.92 12.60
CA SER A 96 -2.75 -13.55 13.87
C SER A 96 -3.40 -12.97 15.10
N CYS A 97 -4.21 -11.91 14.95
CA CYS A 97 -4.71 -11.11 16.08
C CYS A 97 -3.61 -10.68 17.05
N ALA A 98 -2.40 -10.45 16.55
CA ALA A 98 -1.28 -10.02 17.35
C ALA A 98 -1.23 -8.49 17.50
N PRO A 99 -0.83 -7.94 18.68
CA PRO A 99 -0.68 -6.50 18.86
C PRO A 99 0.39 -5.95 17.91
N LEU A 100 0.14 -4.78 17.29
CA LEU A 100 1.10 -4.18 16.36
C LEU A 100 2.45 -3.86 16.99
N SER A 101 2.48 -3.55 18.29
CA SER A 101 3.73 -3.36 19.05
C SER A 101 4.58 -4.62 19.19
N GLY A 102 4.05 -5.79 18.86
CA GLY A 102 4.77 -7.07 18.88
C GLY A 102 5.48 -7.43 17.57
N PHE A 103 5.31 -6.63 16.52
CA PHE A 103 5.97 -6.83 15.23
C PHE A 103 7.37 -6.22 15.23
N ASP A 104 8.26 -6.71 14.36
CA ASP A 104 9.60 -6.16 14.17
C ASP A 104 9.55 -4.81 13.44
N ALA A 105 8.65 -4.67 12.50
CA ALA A 105 8.37 -3.42 11.80
C ALA A 105 6.88 -3.33 11.46
N ILE A 106 6.37 -2.11 11.39
CA ILE A 106 5.06 -1.81 10.83
C ILE A 106 5.21 -0.81 9.68
N GLY A 107 4.44 -0.98 8.61
CA GLY A 107 4.39 -0.02 7.51
C GLY A 107 3.01 0.60 7.41
N ILE A 108 2.93 1.90 7.56
CA ILE A 108 1.67 2.64 7.45
C ILE A 108 1.61 3.31 6.08
N THR A 109 0.61 2.98 5.29
CA THR A 109 0.40 3.67 4.01
C THR A 109 -0.16 5.08 4.24
N LEU A 110 0.29 6.02 3.44
CA LEU A 110 -0.16 7.42 3.43
C LEU A 110 -0.88 7.70 2.09
N PRO A 111 -2.15 7.23 1.94
CA PRO A 111 -2.85 7.27 0.65
C PRO A 111 -3.26 8.69 0.22
N HIS A 112 -3.57 9.54 1.18
CA HIS A 112 -3.95 10.94 1.01
C HIS A 112 -3.83 11.70 2.34
N GLU A 113 -3.86 13.02 2.29
CA GLU A 113 -3.61 13.89 3.44
C GLU A 113 -4.67 13.77 4.55
N LEU A 114 -5.90 13.40 4.21
CA LEU A 114 -6.97 13.20 5.19
C LEU A 114 -6.71 12.02 6.14
N ALA A 115 -5.81 11.10 5.77
CA ALA A 115 -5.42 9.99 6.63
C ALA A 115 -4.42 10.38 7.74
N ALA A 116 -3.96 11.62 7.78
CA ALA A 116 -2.92 12.06 8.74
C ALA A 116 -3.30 11.81 10.20
N THR A 117 -4.53 12.15 10.59
CA THR A 117 -5.02 11.92 11.96
C THR A 117 -5.21 10.43 12.27
N ASN A 118 -5.59 9.65 11.27
CA ASN A 118 -5.74 8.20 11.42
C ASN A 118 -4.40 7.50 11.66
N VAL A 119 -3.30 8.03 11.09
CA VAL A 119 -1.94 7.55 11.39
C VAL A 119 -1.62 7.69 12.88
N LEU A 120 -1.98 8.83 13.47
CA LEU A 120 -1.78 9.06 14.90
C LEU A 120 -2.67 8.13 15.75
N GLU A 121 -3.91 7.91 15.33
CA GLU A 121 -4.83 6.96 15.96
C GLU A 121 -4.29 5.52 15.92
N VAL A 122 -3.71 5.09 14.80
CA VAL A 122 -3.04 3.79 14.66
C VAL A 122 -1.92 3.64 15.68
N LEU A 123 -1.03 4.63 15.80
CA LEU A 123 0.09 4.57 16.73
C LEU A 123 -0.38 4.59 18.19
N ASP A 124 -1.32 5.48 18.53
CA ASP A 124 -1.88 5.61 19.88
C ASP A 124 -2.57 4.32 20.31
N LEU A 125 -3.46 3.81 19.49
CA LEU A 125 -4.22 2.59 19.78
C LEU A 125 -3.30 1.35 19.84
N SER A 126 -2.16 1.37 19.16
CA SER A 126 -1.16 0.29 19.22
C SER A 126 -0.24 0.37 20.45
N GLY A 127 -0.30 1.45 21.23
CA GLY A 127 0.64 1.71 22.31
C GLY A 127 2.07 1.97 21.85
N ILE A 128 2.25 2.36 20.58
CA ILE A 128 3.55 2.72 19.99
C ILE A 128 3.76 4.23 20.18
N PRO A 129 4.92 4.69 20.71
CA PRO A 129 5.16 6.12 20.87
C PRO A 129 4.91 6.90 19.57
N LEU A 130 4.12 7.96 19.65
CA LEU A 130 3.72 8.74 18.48
C LEU A 130 4.95 9.29 17.74
N ARG A 131 5.85 9.94 18.49
CA ARG A 131 7.06 10.49 17.90
C ARG A 131 8.15 9.44 17.77
N ALA A 132 8.81 9.39 16.62
CA ALA A 132 9.91 8.47 16.34
C ALA A 132 11.07 8.63 17.35
N VAL A 133 11.32 9.86 17.84
CA VAL A 133 12.37 10.16 18.81
C VAL A 133 12.13 9.54 20.20
N ASP A 134 10.89 9.24 20.54
CA ASP A 134 10.49 8.67 21.83
C ASP A 134 10.51 7.13 21.83
N ARG A 135 10.77 6.48 20.67
CA ARG A 135 10.79 5.02 20.53
C ARG A 135 12.07 4.40 21.07
N ALA A 136 11.88 3.34 21.83
CA ALA A 136 12.97 2.54 22.40
C ALA A 136 13.57 1.56 21.37
N GLN A 137 14.63 0.86 21.78
CA GLN A 137 15.34 -0.14 20.96
C GLN A 137 14.42 -1.27 20.46
N ASP A 138 13.51 -1.72 21.33
CA ASP A 138 12.64 -2.87 21.07
C ASP A 138 11.30 -2.51 20.41
N ASP A 139 10.99 -1.21 20.31
CA ASP A 139 9.81 -0.78 19.58
C ASP A 139 9.91 -1.13 18.08
N PRO A 140 8.80 -1.41 17.40
CA PRO A 140 8.83 -1.66 15.96
C PRO A 140 9.42 -0.48 15.20
N ILE A 141 10.08 -0.77 14.08
CA ILE A 141 10.44 0.26 13.11
C ILE A 141 9.17 0.66 12.38
N VAL A 142 8.83 1.96 12.39
CA VAL A 142 7.64 2.49 11.72
C VAL A 142 8.03 3.07 10.38
N LEU A 143 7.62 2.38 9.31
CA LEU A 143 7.86 2.77 7.93
C LEU A 143 6.65 3.50 7.34
N GLY A 144 6.90 4.53 6.54
CA GLY A 144 5.88 5.24 5.77
C GLY A 144 6.01 4.95 4.28
N GLY A 145 4.87 4.83 3.57
CA GLY A 145 4.84 4.69 2.12
C GLY A 145 3.58 5.29 1.51
N GLY A 146 3.49 5.35 0.19
CA GLY A 146 2.33 5.86 -0.53
C GLY A 146 2.48 7.30 -1.06
N PRO A 147 1.43 7.89 -1.65
CA PRO A 147 1.53 9.18 -2.34
C PRO A 147 2.04 10.33 -1.47
N CYS A 148 1.64 10.40 -0.19
CA CYS A 148 2.00 11.54 0.66
C CYS A 148 3.47 11.58 1.09
N VAL A 149 4.24 10.48 0.93
CA VAL A 149 5.68 10.51 1.23
C VAL A 149 6.50 11.35 0.24
N PHE A 150 5.90 11.81 -0.86
CA PHE A 150 6.53 12.79 -1.75
C PHE A 150 6.58 14.21 -1.18
N THR A 151 5.80 14.45 -0.11
CA THR A 151 5.87 15.65 0.73
C THR A 151 5.98 15.20 2.18
N PRO A 152 7.12 14.64 2.62
CA PRO A 152 7.22 13.86 3.84
C PRO A 152 7.20 14.69 5.13
N GLU A 153 7.62 15.95 5.09
CA GLU A 153 7.89 16.76 6.27
C GLU A 153 6.73 16.87 7.27
N PRO A 154 5.44 17.00 6.86
CA PRO A 154 4.33 17.02 7.81
C PRO A 154 4.20 15.72 8.65
N TYR A 155 4.70 14.60 8.12
CA TYR A 155 4.64 13.28 8.73
C TYR A 155 5.96 12.86 9.39
N ALA A 156 7.06 13.53 9.04
CA ALA A 156 8.42 13.22 9.47
C ALA A 156 8.58 12.92 10.98
N PRO A 157 7.94 13.64 11.91
CA PRO A 157 8.08 13.36 13.34
C PRO A 157 7.54 12.00 13.79
N PHE A 158 6.67 11.36 13.00
CA PHE A 158 5.95 10.14 13.37
C PHE A 158 6.52 8.87 12.75
N PHE A 159 7.44 8.97 11.79
CA PHE A 159 8.02 7.84 11.07
C PHE A 159 9.52 7.71 11.33
N ASP A 160 9.99 6.48 11.44
CA ASP A 160 11.42 6.18 11.52
C ASP A 160 12.09 6.32 10.16
N ALA A 161 11.40 5.84 9.11
CA ALA A 161 11.83 5.98 7.72
C ALA A 161 10.61 6.04 6.78
N MET A 162 10.79 6.65 5.61
CA MET A 162 9.78 6.70 4.55
C MET A 162 10.37 6.20 3.25
N LEU A 163 9.65 5.32 2.57
CA LEU A 163 10.04 4.76 1.27
C LEU A 163 9.40 5.58 0.15
N ILE A 164 10.24 6.34 -0.56
CA ILE A 164 9.81 7.25 -1.61
C ILE A 164 9.87 6.54 -2.95
N GLY A 165 8.70 6.30 -3.54
CA GLY A 165 8.57 5.61 -4.83
C GLY A 165 7.81 4.30 -4.74
N GLU A 166 8.24 3.31 -5.50
CA GLU A 166 7.57 2.02 -5.66
C GLU A 166 8.11 1.01 -4.65
N GLY A 167 7.22 0.29 -3.99
CA GLY A 167 7.51 -0.51 -2.80
C GLY A 167 7.83 -1.98 -3.08
N GLU A 168 7.62 -2.48 -4.29
CA GLU A 168 7.72 -3.91 -4.61
C GLU A 168 9.08 -4.53 -4.27
N GLU A 169 10.16 -3.77 -4.49
CA GLU A 169 11.54 -4.16 -4.13
C GLU A 169 12.01 -3.42 -2.88
N SER A 170 11.72 -2.11 -2.77
CA SER A 170 12.26 -1.27 -1.70
C SER A 170 11.76 -1.63 -0.32
N LEU A 171 10.52 -2.13 -0.19
CA LEU A 171 10.00 -2.56 1.11
C LEU A 171 10.69 -3.85 1.60
N PRO A 172 10.75 -4.95 0.83
CA PRO A 172 11.53 -6.13 1.23
C PRO A 172 13.00 -5.80 1.55
N GLU A 173 13.67 -4.97 0.75
CA GLU A 173 15.06 -4.53 1.00
C GLU A 173 15.18 -3.81 2.36
N ALA A 174 14.26 -2.88 2.66
CA ALA A 174 14.26 -2.17 3.93
C ALA A 174 14.02 -3.10 5.13
N LEU A 175 13.09 -4.06 5.01
CA LEU A 175 12.80 -5.03 6.05
C LEU A 175 13.98 -5.98 6.30
N LEU A 176 14.65 -6.44 5.25
CA LEU A 176 15.88 -7.25 5.39
C LEU A 176 17.00 -6.46 6.05
N CYS A 177 17.16 -5.17 5.72
CA CYS A 177 18.12 -4.30 6.37
C CYS A 177 17.86 -4.18 7.89
N VAL A 178 16.59 -3.99 8.29
CA VAL A 178 16.22 -3.96 9.73
C VAL A 178 16.48 -5.30 10.39
N ARG A 179 16.10 -6.40 9.75
CA ARG A 179 16.33 -7.76 10.25
C ARG A 179 17.83 -8.04 10.49
N GLU A 180 18.67 -7.75 9.51
CA GLU A 180 20.12 -7.93 9.60
C GLU A 180 20.71 -7.10 10.74
N GLY A 181 20.30 -5.84 10.86
CA GLY A 181 20.72 -4.97 11.96
C GLY A 181 20.33 -5.53 13.34
N ARG A 182 19.08 -6.01 13.50
CA ARG A 182 18.62 -6.63 14.75
C ARG A 182 19.41 -7.90 15.08
N HIS A 183 19.62 -8.78 14.11
CA HIS A 183 20.42 -10.01 14.30
C HIS A 183 21.88 -9.72 14.65
N ALA A 184 22.44 -8.63 14.13
CA ALA A 184 23.79 -8.18 14.47
C ALA A 184 23.87 -7.47 15.84
N GLY A 185 22.74 -7.24 16.51
CA GLY A 185 22.68 -6.49 17.77
C GLY A 185 22.96 -5.00 17.61
N ALA A 186 22.71 -4.45 16.41
CA ALA A 186 22.90 -3.03 16.12
C ALA A 186 21.91 -2.17 16.92
N THR A 187 22.32 -0.95 17.25
CA THR A 187 21.42 0.01 17.87
C THR A 187 20.35 0.47 16.89
N ARG A 188 19.18 0.93 17.39
CA ARG A 188 18.15 1.52 16.54
C ARG A 188 18.72 2.60 15.63
N GLN A 189 19.60 3.46 16.14
CA GLN A 189 20.23 4.51 15.35
C GLN A 189 21.12 3.96 14.22
N ASP A 190 21.85 2.87 14.45
CA ASP A 190 22.67 2.24 13.39
C ASP A 190 21.80 1.59 12.31
N ILE A 191 20.68 0.99 12.70
CA ILE A 191 19.69 0.47 11.76
C ILE A 191 19.11 1.61 10.89
N LEU A 192 18.78 2.76 11.50
CA LEU A 192 18.28 3.93 10.77
C LEU A 192 19.32 4.49 9.79
N ARG A 193 20.61 4.51 10.16
CA ARG A 193 21.69 4.88 9.23
C ARG A 193 21.79 3.90 8.06
N SER A 194 21.66 2.61 8.33
CA SER A 194 21.68 1.59 7.27
C SER A 194 20.50 1.75 6.33
N LEU A 195 19.30 2.06 6.84
CA LEU A 195 18.13 2.37 6.03
C LEU A 195 18.34 3.60 5.15
N ALA A 196 18.97 4.67 5.69
CA ALA A 196 19.23 5.89 4.93
C ALA A 196 20.19 5.69 3.73
N ALA A 197 20.98 4.61 3.74
CA ALA A 197 21.85 4.25 2.63
C ALA A 197 21.10 3.55 1.47
N LEU A 198 19.85 3.10 1.71
CA LEU A 198 19.04 2.46 0.67
C LEU A 198 18.46 3.51 -0.29
N PRO A 199 18.47 3.24 -1.60
CA PRO A 199 17.86 4.14 -2.57
C PRO A 199 16.37 4.36 -2.29
N GLY A 200 15.93 5.62 -2.30
CA GLY A 200 14.53 5.99 -2.05
C GLY A 200 14.10 5.99 -0.58
N CYS A 201 15.01 5.73 0.35
CA CYS A 201 14.68 5.72 1.77
C CYS A 201 15.03 7.07 2.41
N TYR A 202 14.01 7.76 2.94
CA TYR A 202 14.16 8.98 3.73
C TYR A 202 14.04 8.66 5.22
N VAL A 203 15.07 8.98 6.00
CA VAL A 203 15.10 8.80 7.45
C VAL A 203 15.11 10.18 8.12
N PRO A 204 13.94 10.68 8.57
CA PRO A 204 13.80 12.07 9.01
C PRO A 204 14.78 12.49 10.13
N SER A 205 15.08 11.59 11.05
CA SER A 205 15.99 11.87 12.19
C SER A 205 17.43 12.18 11.78
N LEU A 206 17.81 11.90 10.53
CA LEU A 206 19.14 12.18 9.98
C LEU A 206 19.21 13.50 9.19
N TYR A 207 18.12 14.27 9.21
CA TYR A 207 18.03 15.56 8.54
C TYR A 207 17.55 16.64 9.50
N ARG A 208 17.86 17.88 9.16
CA ARG A 208 17.27 19.06 9.80
C ARG A 208 16.61 19.95 8.74
N VAL A 209 15.50 20.55 9.13
CA VAL A 209 14.85 21.58 8.32
C VAL A 209 15.61 22.90 8.54
N ARG A 210 15.98 23.54 7.44
CA ARG A 210 16.49 24.92 7.42
C ARG A 210 15.43 25.84 6.87
N GLU A 211 15.23 26.96 7.52
CA GLU A 211 14.36 28.05 7.08
C GLU A 211 15.24 29.25 6.68
N GLU A 212 14.97 29.85 5.54
CA GLU A 212 15.63 31.06 5.11
C GLU A 212 14.84 32.27 5.62
N GLU A 213 15.39 33.03 6.57
CA GLU A 213 14.76 34.22 7.14
C GLU A 213 14.86 35.45 6.19
N GLU A 214 15.64 35.40 5.13
CA GLU A 214 15.83 36.56 4.22
C GLU A 214 14.76 36.65 3.13
N ALA A 215 14.03 37.68 3.26
CA ALA A 215 12.81 38.25 2.69
C ALA A 215 12.54 38.21 1.18
N GLN A 216 13.24 37.42 0.36
CA GLN A 216 12.96 37.33 -1.10
C GLN A 216 12.71 35.94 -1.66
N ARG A 217 12.99 34.88 -0.91
CA ARG A 217 12.62 33.49 -1.21
C ARG A 217 12.32 32.77 0.09
N ALA A 218 11.08 32.91 0.58
CA ALA A 218 10.61 32.06 1.67
C ALA A 218 10.62 30.60 1.18
N GLY A 219 11.57 29.82 1.63
CA GLY A 219 11.72 28.39 1.34
C GLY A 219 12.31 27.68 2.54
N SER A 220 11.89 26.45 2.76
CA SER A 220 12.56 25.53 3.66
C SER A 220 13.19 24.40 2.84
N TRP A 221 14.33 23.91 3.27
CA TRP A 221 14.97 22.73 2.71
C TRP A 221 15.51 21.83 3.81
N ILE A 222 15.76 20.59 3.48
CA ILE A 222 16.38 19.64 4.40
C ILE A 222 17.89 19.59 4.17
N GLU A 223 18.66 19.45 5.24
CA GLU A 223 20.10 19.21 5.22
C GLU A 223 20.43 17.94 5.99
N PRO A 224 21.31 17.06 5.46
CA PRO A 224 21.81 15.92 6.20
C PRO A 224 22.60 16.36 7.45
N LEU A 225 22.41 15.66 8.54
CA LEU A 225 23.08 15.95 9.81
C LEU A 225 24.48 15.37 9.91
N GLU A 226 24.79 14.34 9.14
CA GLU A 226 26.06 13.64 9.18
C GLU A 226 26.55 13.22 7.79
N PRO A 227 27.89 13.07 7.59
CA PRO A 227 28.43 12.61 6.32
C PRO A 227 27.93 11.21 5.97
N GLY A 228 27.67 11.00 4.67
CA GLY A 228 27.18 9.72 4.14
C GLY A 228 25.66 9.64 4.04
N VAL A 229 24.91 10.55 4.67
CA VAL A 229 23.48 10.69 4.45
C VAL A 229 23.25 11.43 3.12
N PRO A 230 22.38 10.93 2.24
CA PRO A 230 22.14 11.55 0.92
C PRO A 230 21.62 12.99 1.01
N GLU A 231 22.16 13.92 0.22
CA GLU A 231 21.62 15.29 0.10
C GLU A 231 20.27 15.31 -0.65
N HIS A 232 20.09 14.36 -1.57
CA HIS A 232 18.88 14.20 -2.37
C HIS A 232 18.43 12.74 -2.35
N ILE A 233 17.14 12.54 -2.19
CA ILE A 233 16.54 11.22 -2.18
C ILE A 233 15.82 11.03 -3.51
N GLU A 234 16.36 10.14 -4.34
CA GLU A 234 15.73 9.76 -5.60
C GLU A 234 14.64 8.71 -5.34
N LYS A 235 13.46 8.91 -5.93
CA LYS A 235 12.39 7.93 -5.80
C LYS A 235 12.79 6.58 -6.38
N ARG A 236 12.45 5.51 -5.70
CA ARG A 236 12.63 4.15 -6.20
C ARG A 236 11.63 3.84 -7.32
N LEU A 237 12.09 3.11 -8.33
CA LEU A 237 11.26 2.57 -9.41
C LEU A 237 11.38 1.05 -9.42
N PHE A 238 10.26 0.37 -9.60
CA PHE A 238 10.23 -1.07 -9.82
C PHE A 238 10.51 -1.37 -11.30
N ALA A 239 11.70 -1.88 -11.59
CA ALA A 239 12.14 -2.15 -12.97
C ALA A 239 11.31 -3.26 -13.64
N GLY A 240 10.83 -4.22 -12.86
CA GLY A 240 10.08 -5.38 -13.33
C GLY A 240 8.61 -5.13 -13.67
N PHE A 241 8.10 -3.88 -13.61
CA PHE A 241 6.67 -3.60 -13.80
C PHE A 241 6.09 -4.15 -15.10
N SER A 242 6.75 -3.91 -16.23
CA SER A 242 6.25 -4.32 -17.56
C SER A 242 6.30 -5.83 -17.78
N GLU A 243 7.20 -6.53 -17.09
CA GLU A 243 7.47 -7.96 -17.23
C GLU A 243 6.72 -8.79 -16.18
N SER A 244 6.37 -8.19 -15.04
CA SER A 244 5.62 -8.88 -13.99
C SER A 244 4.22 -9.27 -14.50
N SER A 245 3.72 -10.40 -14.02
CA SER A 245 2.42 -10.92 -14.45
C SER A 245 1.26 -9.95 -14.20
N GLY A 246 1.40 -9.02 -13.27
CA GLY A 246 0.29 -8.13 -12.87
C GLY A 246 -0.81 -8.84 -12.10
N TRP A 247 -0.74 -10.14 -11.99
CA TRP A 247 -1.56 -10.94 -11.11
C TRP A 247 -0.82 -11.19 -9.81
N GLU A 248 -1.45 -10.78 -8.75
CA GLU A 248 -1.03 -11.07 -7.37
C GLU A 248 -2.17 -11.81 -6.70
N PRO A 249 -1.91 -12.88 -5.92
CA PRO A 249 -2.96 -13.56 -5.16
C PRO A 249 -3.88 -12.58 -4.46
N CYS A 250 -5.19 -12.73 -4.67
CA CYS A 250 -6.20 -11.79 -4.20
C CYS A 250 -6.95 -12.39 -3.03
N ILE A 251 -7.14 -11.59 -1.99
CA ILE A 251 -7.97 -11.95 -0.86
C ILE A 251 -9.39 -11.49 -1.16
N VAL A 252 -10.36 -12.42 -1.11
CA VAL A 252 -11.78 -12.12 -1.30
C VAL A 252 -12.40 -11.81 0.05
N PRO A 253 -12.88 -10.58 0.27
CA PRO A 253 -13.37 -10.15 1.56
C PRO A 253 -14.68 -10.84 1.98
N TYR A 254 -14.92 -10.97 3.29
CA TYR A 254 -16.18 -11.46 3.84
C TYR A 254 -17.30 -10.41 3.85
N THR A 255 -16.97 -9.16 3.70
CA THR A 255 -17.91 -8.05 3.68
C THR A 255 -17.74 -7.22 2.43
N GLU A 256 -18.83 -6.61 1.97
CA GLU A 256 -18.80 -5.72 0.80
C GLU A 256 -17.81 -4.57 1.01
N CYS A 257 -16.88 -4.44 0.08
CA CYS A 257 -15.88 -3.38 0.04
C CYS A 257 -16.26 -2.29 -0.98
N VAL A 258 -15.63 -1.13 -0.86
CA VAL A 258 -15.89 0.01 -1.77
C VAL A 258 -15.60 -0.34 -3.24
N HIS A 259 -14.63 -1.24 -3.47
CA HIS A 259 -14.27 -1.75 -4.78
C HIS A 259 -14.32 -3.28 -4.78
N ASP A 260 -15.53 -3.82 -4.84
CA ASP A 260 -15.77 -5.28 -4.86
C ASP A 260 -15.63 -5.83 -6.28
N ARG A 261 -14.40 -5.88 -6.77
CA ARG A 261 -14.04 -6.30 -8.14
C ARG A 261 -12.56 -6.64 -8.27
N LEU A 262 -12.24 -7.41 -9.30
CA LEU A 262 -10.86 -7.66 -9.68
C LEU A 262 -10.23 -6.41 -10.30
N SER A 263 -9.19 -5.87 -9.69
CA SER A 263 -8.44 -4.73 -10.21
C SER A 263 -7.08 -5.18 -10.75
N VAL A 264 -6.80 -4.88 -12.02
CA VAL A 264 -5.53 -5.17 -12.70
C VAL A 264 -4.92 -3.88 -13.21
N GLU A 265 -3.70 -3.55 -12.74
CA GLU A 265 -2.98 -2.37 -13.21
C GLU A 265 -2.37 -2.64 -14.58
N VAL A 266 -2.79 -1.88 -15.60
CA VAL A 266 -2.36 -2.07 -16.99
C VAL A 266 -1.25 -1.10 -17.41
N LEU A 267 -1.21 0.07 -16.78
CA LEU A 267 -0.26 1.13 -17.09
C LEU A 267 0.05 1.91 -15.81
N ARG A 268 1.32 2.17 -15.55
CA ARG A 268 1.78 2.99 -14.43
C ARG A 268 2.44 4.27 -14.93
N GLY A 269 2.11 5.39 -14.27
CA GLY A 269 2.55 6.72 -14.67
C GLY A 269 1.63 7.38 -15.69
N CYS A 270 1.88 8.66 -15.97
CA CYS A 270 1.14 9.45 -16.95
C CYS A 270 2.04 10.53 -17.56
N ALA A 271 2.02 10.65 -18.90
CA ALA A 271 2.82 11.64 -19.63
C ALA A 271 2.13 12.98 -19.88
N ARG A 272 0.84 13.12 -19.47
CA ARG A 272 0.00 14.24 -19.92
C ARG A 272 0.33 15.59 -19.30
N GLY A 273 0.88 15.63 -18.08
CA GLY A 273 1.35 16.88 -17.46
C GLY A 273 0.24 17.86 -17.11
N CYS A 274 -0.96 17.38 -16.73
CA CYS A 274 -2.05 18.22 -16.26
C CYS A 274 -1.59 19.07 -15.05
N ARG A 275 -1.78 20.39 -15.09
CA ARG A 275 -1.23 21.33 -14.09
C ARG A 275 -1.74 21.10 -12.66
N PHE A 276 -2.92 20.54 -12.50
CA PHE A 276 -3.54 20.22 -11.22
C PHE A 276 -3.16 18.82 -10.69
N CYS A 277 -2.54 17.96 -11.51
CA CYS A 277 -2.39 16.54 -11.20
C CYS A 277 -0.98 16.24 -10.68
N GLN A 278 -0.84 16.06 -9.36
CA GLN A 278 0.39 15.63 -8.72
C GLN A 278 0.78 14.21 -9.14
N ALA A 279 -0.18 13.29 -9.20
CA ALA A 279 0.05 11.88 -9.56
C ALA A 279 0.74 11.74 -10.92
N GLY A 280 0.39 12.56 -11.92
CA GLY A 280 1.04 12.58 -13.23
C GLY A 280 2.52 12.97 -13.20
N MET A 281 3.02 13.54 -12.10
CA MET A 281 4.43 13.85 -11.88
C MET A 281 5.11 12.77 -11.03
N MET A 282 4.42 12.29 -9.97
CA MET A 282 4.97 11.35 -9.00
C MET A 282 5.26 9.97 -9.62
N TYR A 283 4.36 9.48 -10.49
CA TYR A 283 4.43 8.12 -11.03
C TYR A 283 5.14 7.98 -12.38
N ARG A 284 5.86 9.02 -12.85
CA ARG A 284 6.73 8.91 -14.03
C ARG A 284 7.93 8.00 -13.75
N PRO A 285 8.47 7.31 -14.78
CA PRO A 285 8.07 7.27 -16.20
C PRO A 285 6.81 6.44 -16.45
N VAL A 286 6.22 6.58 -17.64
CA VAL A 286 5.12 5.72 -18.10
C VAL A 286 5.68 4.35 -18.44
N ARG A 287 5.04 3.29 -17.93
CA ARG A 287 5.36 1.88 -18.21
C ARG A 287 4.06 1.12 -18.43
N GLU A 288 4.05 0.26 -19.43
CA GLU A 288 2.89 -0.51 -19.84
C GLU A 288 3.15 -2.00 -19.62
N ARG A 289 2.11 -2.74 -19.27
CA ARG A 289 2.09 -4.20 -19.35
C ARG A 289 1.66 -4.62 -20.74
N SER A 290 2.19 -5.71 -21.28
CA SER A 290 1.76 -6.22 -22.57
C SER A 290 0.29 -6.69 -22.53
N ALA A 291 -0.36 -6.67 -23.69
CA ALA A 291 -1.76 -7.15 -23.79
C ALA A 291 -1.89 -8.60 -23.30
N ASP A 292 -0.93 -9.45 -23.58
CA ASP A 292 -0.96 -10.86 -23.17
C ASP A 292 -0.83 -10.99 -21.65
N ASN A 293 0.06 -10.22 -21.00
CA ASN A 293 0.17 -10.19 -19.54
C ASN A 293 -1.13 -9.72 -18.88
N VAL A 294 -1.74 -8.67 -19.40
CA VAL A 294 -3.00 -8.15 -18.84
C VAL A 294 -4.11 -9.18 -18.97
N VAL A 295 -4.25 -9.80 -20.15
CA VAL A 295 -5.29 -10.82 -20.39
C VAL A 295 -5.10 -12.04 -19.50
N SER A 296 -3.86 -12.56 -19.38
CA SER A 296 -3.55 -13.66 -18.48
C SER A 296 -3.89 -13.31 -17.04
N SER A 297 -3.43 -12.15 -16.54
CA SER A 297 -3.70 -11.68 -15.18
C SER A 297 -5.19 -11.57 -14.86
N VAL A 298 -5.99 -11.10 -15.83
CA VAL A 298 -7.44 -11.02 -15.65
C VAL A 298 -8.06 -12.42 -15.59
N LEU A 299 -7.66 -13.34 -16.47
CA LEU A 299 -8.24 -14.68 -16.50
C LEU A 299 -7.86 -15.50 -15.26
N ASP A 300 -6.61 -15.43 -14.83
CA ASP A 300 -6.13 -16.08 -13.62
C ASP A 300 -6.85 -15.52 -12.39
N GLY A 301 -6.95 -14.18 -12.30
CA GLY A 301 -7.65 -13.52 -11.21
C GLY A 301 -9.13 -13.84 -11.12
N LEU A 302 -9.82 -13.92 -12.25
CA LEU A 302 -11.23 -14.32 -12.29
C LEU A 302 -11.42 -15.78 -11.87
N ALA A 303 -10.48 -16.67 -12.25
CA ALA A 303 -10.52 -18.06 -11.87
C ALA A 303 -10.32 -18.25 -10.36
N ASP A 304 -9.41 -17.47 -9.76
CA ASP A 304 -9.10 -17.56 -8.33
C ASP A 304 -10.15 -16.91 -7.42
N THR A 305 -10.76 -15.83 -7.88
CA THR A 305 -11.63 -15.00 -7.00
C THR A 305 -13.12 -15.20 -7.25
N GLY A 306 -13.49 -15.58 -8.47
CA GLY A 306 -14.90 -15.67 -8.88
C GLY A 306 -15.60 -14.32 -9.06
N TYR A 307 -14.86 -13.20 -9.08
CA TYR A 307 -15.46 -11.89 -9.38
C TYR A 307 -16.14 -11.86 -10.75
N ASP A 308 -17.20 -11.08 -10.88
CA ASP A 308 -17.91 -10.85 -12.13
C ASP A 308 -17.67 -9.45 -12.73
N GLU A 309 -16.76 -8.67 -12.09
CA GLU A 309 -16.31 -7.36 -12.57
C GLU A 309 -14.80 -7.26 -12.55
N VAL A 310 -14.24 -6.73 -13.64
CA VAL A 310 -12.82 -6.42 -13.79
C VAL A 310 -12.63 -4.93 -14.02
N SER A 311 -11.69 -4.33 -13.31
CA SER A 311 -11.25 -2.94 -13.52
C SER A 311 -9.83 -2.91 -14.05
N LEU A 312 -9.61 -2.37 -15.23
CA LEU A 312 -8.29 -2.14 -15.82
C LEU A 312 -7.76 -0.78 -15.34
N THR A 313 -6.99 -0.81 -14.25
CA THR A 313 -6.59 0.40 -13.53
C THR A 313 -5.35 1.07 -14.11
N SER A 314 -5.38 2.40 -14.16
CA SER A 314 -4.24 3.26 -14.50
C SER A 314 -4.58 4.72 -14.21
N LEU A 315 -3.63 5.64 -14.45
CA LEU A 315 -3.90 7.08 -14.45
C LEU A 315 -4.52 7.59 -15.77
N SER A 316 -4.43 6.81 -16.85
CA SER A 316 -5.00 7.15 -18.16
C SER A 316 -5.07 5.90 -19.06
N SER A 317 -6.08 5.06 -18.87
CA SER A 317 -6.18 3.74 -19.53
C SER A 317 -6.25 3.83 -21.05
N THR A 318 -6.87 4.89 -21.59
CA THR A 318 -6.94 5.11 -23.04
C THR A 318 -5.62 5.55 -23.67
N ASP A 319 -4.61 5.85 -22.88
CA ASP A 319 -3.24 6.15 -23.36
C ASP A 319 -2.36 4.91 -23.51
N HIS A 320 -2.83 3.75 -23.07
CA HIS A 320 -2.12 2.49 -23.22
C HIS A 320 -2.04 2.09 -24.71
N SER A 321 -0.83 1.78 -25.20
CA SER A 321 -0.59 1.55 -26.64
C SER A 321 -1.36 0.36 -27.23
N GLN A 322 -1.71 -0.63 -26.41
CA GLN A 322 -2.42 -1.85 -26.81
C GLN A 322 -3.84 -1.97 -26.23
N ILE A 323 -4.44 -0.87 -25.76
CA ILE A 323 -5.73 -0.94 -25.04
C ILE A 323 -6.85 -1.59 -25.86
N ALA A 324 -6.90 -1.32 -27.17
CA ALA A 324 -7.90 -1.92 -28.07
C ALA A 324 -7.70 -3.45 -28.18
N ASP A 325 -6.47 -3.91 -28.31
CA ASP A 325 -6.15 -5.35 -28.38
C ASP A 325 -6.50 -6.05 -27.05
N ILE A 326 -6.19 -5.43 -25.90
CA ILE A 326 -6.59 -5.91 -24.56
C ILE A 326 -8.10 -6.10 -24.50
N LEU A 327 -8.88 -5.09 -24.88
CA LEU A 327 -10.33 -5.15 -24.80
C LEU A 327 -10.93 -6.21 -25.75
N ILE A 328 -10.40 -6.31 -26.99
CA ILE A 328 -10.85 -7.33 -27.95
C ILE A 328 -10.60 -8.73 -27.39
N LYS A 329 -9.40 -9.01 -26.88
CA LYS A 329 -9.03 -10.30 -26.30
C LYS A 329 -9.86 -10.65 -25.07
N LEU A 330 -10.05 -9.67 -24.16
CA LEU A 330 -10.87 -9.87 -22.97
C LEU A 330 -12.34 -10.06 -23.29
N ASN A 331 -12.90 -9.28 -24.23
CA ASN A 331 -14.28 -9.46 -24.67
C ASN A 331 -14.51 -10.87 -25.23
N HIS A 332 -13.58 -11.37 -26.06
CA HIS A 332 -13.66 -12.72 -26.59
C HIS A 332 -13.52 -13.80 -25.48
N ALA A 333 -12.56 -13.62 -24.56
CA ALA A 333 -12.29 -14.61 -23.51
C ALA A 333 -13.38 -14.66 -22.42
N CYS A 334 -14.09 -13.56 -22.21
CA CYS A 334 -15.16 -13.43 -21.21
C CYS A 334 -16.57 -13.53 -21.82
N ASP A 335 -16.69 -13.79 -23.15
CA ASP A 335 -17.98 -13.92 -23.80
C ASP A 335 -18.82 -15.03 -23.16
N GLY A 336 -20.09 -14.71 -22.89
CA GLY A 336 -21.03 -15.61 -22.26
C GLY A 336 -20.77 -15.91 -20.77
N LYS A 337 -19.69 -15.41 -20.17
CA LYS A 337 -19.34 -15.65 -18.74
C LYS A 337 -19.97 -14.66 -17.77
N GLY A 338 -20.63 -13.62 -18.26
CA GLY A 338 -21.29 -12.60 -17.43
C GLY A 338 -20.33 -11.61 -16.75
N VAL A 339 -19.04 -11.61 -17.13
CA VAL A 339 -18.01 -10.72 -16.60
C VAL A 339 -18.16 -9.33 -17.23
N ARG A 340 -18.02 -8.28 -16.40
CA ARG A 340 -18.01 -6.87 -16.81
C ARG A 340 -16.56 -6.35 -16.80
N ILE A 341 -16.19 -5.61 -17.85
CA ILE A 341 -14.88 -4.96 -17.95
C ILE A 341 -15.07 -3.45 -17.86
N SER A 342 -14.33 -2.83 -16.96
CA SER A 342 -14.40 -1.40 -16.64
C SER A 342 -13.06 -0.72 -16.91
N LEU A 343 -13.10 0.48 -17.49
CA LEU A 343 -11.97 1.37 -17.70
C LEU A 343 -12.19 2.66 -16.87
N PRO A 344 -11.72 2.75 -15.62
CA PRO A 344 -12.08 3.85 -14.74
C PRO A 344 -11.44 5.19 -15.09
N SER A 345 -10.27 5.20 -15.72
CA SER A 345 -9.51 6.43 -15.99
C SER A 345 -9.41 6.72 -17.48
N GLN A 346 -10.36 7.51 -17.99
CA GLN A 346 -10.45 7.82 -19.41
C GLN A 346 -10.29 9.33 -19.66
N ARG A 347 -9.85 9.64 -20.86
CA ARG A 347 -9.75 11.02 -21.35
C ARG A 347 -10.73 11.23 -22.49
N LEU A 348 -11.44 12.35 -22.48
CA LEU A 348 -12.42 12.67 -23.52
C LEU A 348 -11.81 12.77 -24.91
N ASP A 349 -10.56 13.23 -25.02
CA ASP A 349 -9.86 13.41 -26.30
C ASP A 349 -9.32 12.10 -26.91
N SER A 350 -9.18 11.03 -26.10
CA SER A 350 -8.71 9.71 -26.53
C SER A 350 -9.80 8.62 -26.50
N PHE A 351 -11.02 8.97 -26.08
CA PHE A 351 -12.16 8.06 -26.01
C PHE A 351 -13.11 8.30 -27.20
N GLY A 352 -12.84 7.59 -28.31
CA GLY A 352 -13.67 7.63 -29.52
C GLY A 352 -14.84 6.65 -29.52
N VAL A 353 -15.67 6.71 -30.56
CA VAL A 353 -16.82 5.80 -30.77
C VAL A 353 -16.37 4.34 -30.76
N ASP A 354 -15.29 4.02 -31.48
CA ASP A 354 -14.75 2.66 -31.56
C ASP A 354 -14.40 2.09 -30.18
N MET A 355 -13.79 2.94 -29.31
CA MET A 355 -13.48 2.55 -27.94
C MET A 355 -14.74 2.34 -27.10
N ALA A 356 -15.74 3.22 -27.29
CA ALA A 356 -17.03 3.08 -26.63
C ALA A 356 -17.74 1.78 -27.00
N GLU A 357 -17.69 1.36 -28.28
CA GLU A 357 -18.24 0.10 -28.74
C GLU A 357 -17.54 -1.11 -28.13
N LEU A 358 -16.19 -1.07 -28.01
CA LEU A 358 -15.41 -2.14 -27.36
C LEU A 358 -15.75 -2.28 -25.87
N VAL A 359 -15.99 -1.17 -25.18
CA VAL A 359 -16.38 -1.18 -23.75
C VAL A 359 -17.86 -1.54 -23.57
N ALA A 360 -18.74 -1.12 -24.49
CA ALA A 360 -20.18 -1.36 -24.41
C ALA A 360 -20.60 -2.80 -24.81
N GLY A 361 -19.73 -3.57 -25.43
CA GLY A 361 -19.98 -4.95 -25.90
C GLY A 361 -20.34 -5.95 -24.80
N GLN A 362 -20.25 -5.56 -23.52
CA GLN A 362 -20.60 -6.36 -22.36
C GLN A 362 -21.68 -5.66 -21.51
N LYS A 363 -22.29 -6.35 -20.52
CA LYS A 363 -23.32 -5.82 -19.63
C LYS A 363 -22.96 -4.40 -19.16
N LYS A 364 -23.91 -3.46 -19.31
CA LYS A 364 -23.76 -2.03 -19.05
C LYS A 364 -23.11 -1.72 -17.69
N GLY A 365 -21.81 -1.46 -17.70
CA GLY A 365 -21.11 -0.74 -16.65
C GLY A 365 -21.14 0.76 -16.95
N GLY A 366 -21.20 1.61 -15.94
CA GLY A 366 -21.08 3.07 -16.13
C GLY A 366 -19.69 3.43 -16.65
N LEU A 367 -19.63 4.42 -17.55
CA LEU A 367 -18.39 5.09 -17.93
C LEU A 367 -18.10 6.17 -16.88
N THR A 368 -16.92 6.17 -16.28
CA THR A 368 -16.44 7.22 -15.36
C THR A 368 -15.27 7.97 -15.94
#